data_b7f06a614661581ce912e2fcb6780371
#
_entry.id   b7f06a614661581ce912e2fcb6780371
#
_cell.length_a   1.000
_cell.length_b   1.000
_cell.length_c   1.000
_cell.angle_alpha   90.00
_cell.angle_beta   90.00
_cell.angle_gamma   90.00
#
_symmetry.space_group_name_H-M   'P 1'
#
loop_
_entity.id
_entity.type
_entity.pdbx_description
1 polymer ?
#
loop_
_entity_poly.entity_id
_entity_poly.type
_entity_poly.pdbx_seq_one_letter_code
_entity_poly.pdbx_strand_id
1 'polypeptide(L)'
;DGIDGADGIAGIGGNDVTKVEPRDDLCIRRHTSPMETAETAEIAKNIENVGTAESDENAGTVGTGEIAETGNWAEYARRWHVLKPNIVHDDPRKPQEQMDLDVEWAREVAAGTREPTLRFWEWAEPAVVIGRFQSLEDEVNVRTAQDEGFHIVRRCTGGGAMFIEPGNTITYSLYAPLDFAHGMSVEESYELCDYWLVEALRALGLNVRFAGLNDIATQYGKLGGAAQRRFAPTHGGPGAILHHVTLAYDIDAEKMTRVLNISREKMSDKAVKSAAKHVDPMRSQTGMGRDEVVARLVDAAVRVTM
;
A
#
# COMPACT_ATOMS: atom_id res chain seq x y z
N ASP A 1 31.25 -45.36 57.47
CA ASP A 1 31.93 -44.21 58.08
C ASP A 1 31.56 -42.96 57.34
N GLY A 2 30.75 -42.20 57.89
CA GLY A 2 30.80 -40.85 58.32
C GLY A 2 30.20 -39.88 57.27
N ILE A 3 29.01 -39.45 57.45
CA ILE A 3 28.42 -38.38 58.27
C ILE A 3 28.47 -37.01 57.58
N ASP A 4 27.22 -36.46 57.48
CA ASP A 4 26.79 -35.07 57.65
C ASP A 4 27.24 -34.02 56.60
N GLY A 5 26.40 -33.11 56.23
CA GLY A 5 25.21 -32.45 56.76
C GLY A 5 24.74 -31.41 55.77
N ALA A 6 23.52 -31.27 55.71
CA ALA A 6 22.66 -30.22 56.14
C ALA A 6 22.74 -28.85 55.40
N ASP A 7 21.56 -28.50 54.90
CA ASP A 7 20.90 -27.19 54.96
C ASP A 7 21.35 -26.02 54.10
N GLY A 8 20.39 -25.56 53.36
CA GLY A 8 20.36 -24.21 52.80
C GLY A 8 19.20 -23.91 51.89
N ILE A 9 18.01 -23.80 52.50
CA ILE A 9 16.82 -23.18 51.90
C ILE A 9 17.11 -21.70 51.71
N ALA A 10 16.72 -21.16 50.60
CA ALA A 10 15.96 -19.92 50.39
C ALA A 10 16.43 -19.15 49.17
N GLY A 11 15.46 -18.67 48.46
CA GLY A 11 15.61 -17.55 47.58
C GLY A 11 14.62 -17.53 46.42
N ILE A 12 13.37 -17.31 46.73
CA ILE A 12 12.37 -16.79 45.80
C ILE A 12 12.89 -15.43 45.35
N GLY A 13 12.93 -15.20 44.03
CA GLY A 13 13.32 -13.90 43.55
C GLY A 13 13.04 -13.73 42.08
N GLY A 14 11.91 -13.11 41.81
CA GLY A 14 11.78 -12.03 40.87
C GLY A 14 11.71 -12.39 39.40
N ASN A 15 10.49 -12.46 38.90
CA ASN A 15 10.17 -12.24 37.48
C ASN A 15 10.71 -10.88 37.06
N ASP A 16 11.80 -10.89 36.34
CA ASP A 16 12.28 -9.70 35.65
C ASP A 16 11.55 -9.64 34.29
N VAL A 17 10.45 -8.89 34.30
CA VAL A 17 9.73 -8.46 33.09
C VAL A 17 10.61 -7.42 32.45
N THR A 18 11.52 -7.84 31.57
CA THR A 18 12.24 -6.92 30.70
C THR A 18 11.23 -6.22 29.79
N LYS A 19 10.93 -4.97 30.15
CA LYS A 19 10.29 -3.98 29.27
C LYS A 19 11.07 -3.96 27.96
N VAL A 20 10.43 -4.44 26.92
CA VAL A 20 10.88 -4.19 25.54
C VAL A 20 10.47 -2.75 25.24
N GLU A 21 11.42 -1.84 25.33
CA GLU A 21 11.26 -0.48 24.83
C GLU A 21 11.11 -0.52 23.30
N PRO A 22 10.18 0.27 22.72
CA PRO A 22 10.05 0.35 21.28
C PRO A 22 11.32 0.98 20.69
N ARG A 23 11.94 0.28 19.76
CA ARG A 23 13.06 0.82 18.97
C ARG A 23 12.54 1.85 17.98
N ASP A 24 12.38 3.08 18.45
CA ASP A 24 12.01 4.25 17.62
C ASP A 24 13.16 4.81 16.76
N ASP A 25 14.33 4.17 16.72
CA ASP A 25 15.56 4.82 16.28
C ASP A 25 16.02 4.56 14.83
N LEU A 26 15.22 3.95 13.97
CA LEU A 26 15.68 3.68 12.59
C LEU A 26 15.09 4.61 11.51
N CYS A 27 14.22 5.53 11.87
CA CYS A 27 13.67 6.53 10.92
C CYS A 27 13.93 8.01 11.25
N ILE A 28 14.64 8.34 12.35
CA ILE A 28 14.87 9.73 12.76
C ILE A 28 16.35 9.94 13.07
N ARG A 29 17.19 10.11 12.05
CA ARG A 29 18.34 11.00 12.16
C ARG A 29 18.00 12.28 11.43
N ARG A 30 17.72 13.34 12.22
CA ARG A 30 17.54 14.69 11.77
C ARG A 30 18.85 15.20 11.14
N HIS A 31 18.83 15.31 9.81
CA HIS A 31 19.57 16.35 9.13
C HIS A 31 18.53 17.09 8.28
N THR A 32 17.93 18.11 8.87
CA THR A 32 17.10 19.08 8.17
C THR A 32 18.00 19.95 7.32
N SER A 33 18.02 19.69 6.03
CA SER A 33 18.50 20.65 5.04
C SER A 33 17.39 21.69 4.81
N PRO A 34 17.72 22.98 4.61
CA PRO A 34 16.72 24.04 4.39
C PRO A 34 15.82 23.83 3.15
N MET A 35 16.18 22.93 2.24
CA MET A 35 15.36 22.56 1.08
C MET A 35 14.19 21.64 1.42
N GLU A 36 14.33 20.80 2.45
CA GLU A 36 13.28 19.83 2.82
C GLU A 36 12.05 20.51 3.46
N THR A 37 12.24 21.68 4.06
CA THR A 37 11.18 22.47 4.69
C THR A 37 10.32 23.26 3.70
N ALA A 38 10.85 23.62 2.54
CA ALA A 38 10.11 24.35 1.51
C ALA A 38 9.19 23.42 0.71
N GLU A 39 9.66 22.22 0.37
CA GLU A 39 8.89 21.23 -0.38
C GLU A 39 7.74 20.63 0.44
N THR A 40 7.96 20.43 1.74
CA THR A 40 6.91 19.95 2.66
C THR A 40 5.82 21.02 2.89
N ALA A 41 6.17 22.30 2.89
CA ALA A 41 5.22 23.40 3.04
C ALA A 41 4.37 23.64 1.78
N GLU A 42 4.91 23.36 0.60
CA GLU A 42 4.19 23.50 -0.66
C GLU A 42 3.22 22.33 -0.89
N ILE A 43 3.58 21.12 -0.47
CA ILE A 43 2.70 19.95 -0.47
C ILE A 43 1.55 20.14 0.53
N ALA A 44 1.79 20.72 1.71
CA ALA A 44 0.75 20.98 2.70
C ALA A 44 -0.25 22.05 2.20
N LYS A 45 0.19 23.08 1.49
CA LYS A 45 -0.69 24.11 0.91
C LYS A 45 -1.56 23.61 -0.23
N ASN A 46 -1.10 22.62 -0.99
CA ASN A 46 -1.90 22.00 -2.05
C ASN A 46 -2.97 21.05 -1.51
N ILE A 47 -2.84 20.55 -0.29
CA ILE A 47 -3.84 19.68 0.36
C ILE A 47 -5.01 20.50 0.93
N GLU A 48 -4.79 21.75 1.34
CA GLU A 48 -5.84 22.62 1.89
C GLU A 48 -6.75 23.25 0.82
N ASN A 49 -6.37 23.25 -0.46
CA ASN A 49 -7.13 23.86 -1.55
C ASN A 49 -8.03 22.90 -2.35
N VAL A 50 -8.18 21.63 -1.95
CA VAL A 50 -9.06 20.65 -2.61
C VAL A 50 -10.38 20.44 -1.86
N GLY A 51 -10.82 21.39 -1.12
CA GLY A 51 -12.09 21.34 -0.41
C GLY A 51 -13.03 22.47 -0.82
N THR A 52 -13.68 22.40 -1.97
CA THR A 52 -15.06 22.85 -2.26
C THR A 52 -15.29 22.85 -3.79
N ALA A 53 -15.90 21.81 -4.31
CA ALA A 53 -16.61 21.86 -5.58
C ALA A 53 -18.05 21.42 -5.31
N GLU A 54 -18.95 22.34 -5.55
CA GLU A 54 -20.39 22.19 -5.40
C GLU A 54 -20.94 21.10 -6.33
N SER A 55 -21.91 20.36 -5.80
CA SER A 55 -22.68 19.34 -6.52
C SER A 55 -23.69 19.98 -7.47
N ASP A 56 -23.55 19.78 -8.77
CA ASP A 56 -24.63 19.96 -9.73
C ASP A 56 -25.34 18.62 -9.97
N GLU A 57 -26.59 18.57 -9.52
CA GLU A 57 -27.53 17.50 -9.85
C GLU A 57 -27.99 17.67 -11.32
N ASN A 58 -27.62 16.71 -12.17
CA ASN A 58 -28.39 16.50 -13.39
C ASN A 58 -28.48 14.99 -13.71
N ALA A 59 -29.62 14.42 -13.40
CA ALA A 59 -29.99 13.08 -13.79
C ALA A 59 -30.34 13.04 -15.31
N GLY A 60 -29.52 12.41 -16.10
CA GLY A 60 -29.73 12.27 -17.53
C GLY A 60 -29.04 11.03 -18.10
N THR A 61 -29.90 10.05 -18.47
CA THR A 61 -29.73 9.06 -19.53
C THR A 61 -28.51 8.18 -19.54
N VAL A 62 -28.71 6.88 -19.28
CA VAL A 62 -27.75 5.79 -19.49
C VAL A 62 -27.41 5.71 -20.97
N GLY A 63 -26.35 6.38 -21.38
CA GLY A 63 -25.66 6.16 -22.63
C GLY A 63 -24.51 5.21 -22.40
N THR A 64 -24.33 4.22 -23.27
CA THR A 64 -23.11 3.44 -23.44
C THR A 64 -22.00 4.39 -23.87
N GLY A 65 -21.49 5.18 -22.91
CA GLY A 65 -20.38 6.11 -23.14
C GLY A 65 -19.09 5.32 -23.11
N GLU A 66 -18.36 5.34 -24.20
CA GLU A 66 -16.91 5.12 -24.20
C GLU A 66 -16.32 5.94 -23.06
N ILE A 67 -15.66 5.27 -22.10
CA ILE A 67 -14.96 5.92 -21.01
C ILE A 67 -13.86 6.73 -21.68
N ALA A 68 -13.96 8.06 -21.66
CA ALA A 68 -12.92 8.94 -22.16
C ALA A 68 -11.63 8.61 -21.41
N GLU A 69 -10.68 8.02 -22.10
CA GLU A 69 -9.33 7.77 -21.60
C GLU A 69 -8.64 9.13 -21.46
N THR A 70 -8.65 9.67 -20.25
CA THR A 70 -8.03 10.98 -19.96
C THR A 70 -6.52 10.88 -19.72
N GLY A 71 -5.94 9.67 -19.81
CA GLY A 71 -4.51 9.43 -19.62
C GLY A 71 -3.72 9.40 -20.95
N ASN A 72 -2.44 9.71 -20.88
CA ASN A 72 -1.51 9.59 -22.00
C ASN A 72 -1.03 8.13 -22.16
N TRP A 73 -1.97 7.22 -22.46
CA TRP A 73 -1.73 5.77 -22.53
C TRP A 73 -0.57 5.37 -23.44
N ALA A 74 -0.40 6.03 -24.57
CA ALA A 74 0.73 5.76 -25.48
C ALA A 74 2.06 6.13 -24.85
N GLU A 75 2.14 7.24 -24.11
CA GLU A 75 3.31 7.64 -23.37
C GLU A 75 3.59 6.69 -22.19
N TYR A 76 2.55 6.25 -21.47
CA TYR A 76 2.69 5.28 -20.39
C TYR A 76 3.24 3.94 -20.89
N ALA A 77 2.66 3.42 -21.98
CA ALA A 77 3.15 2.20 -22.63
C ALA A 77 4.62 2.32 -23.07
N ARG A 78 4.98 3.46 -23.67
CA ARG A 78 6.35 3.74 -24.08
C ARG A 78 7.31 3.75 -22.88
N ARG A 79 6.94 4.39 -21.78
CA ARG A 79 7.79 4.44 -20.58
C ARG A 79 7.98 3.07 -19.94
N TRP A 80 6.92 2.26 -19.86
CA TRP A 80 7.01 0.87 -19.39
C TRP A 80 7.90 0.02 -20.26
N HIS A 81 7.80 0.17 -21.60
CA HIS A 81 8.69 -0.52 -22.54
C HIS A 81 10.17 -0.11 -22.38
N VAL A 82 10.44 1.14 -22.00
CA VAL A 82 11.81 1.62 -21.71
C VAL A 82 12.26 1.15 -20.33
N LEU A 83 11.40 1.20 -19.31
CA LEU A 83 11.75 0.82 -17.94
C LEU A 83 12.16 -0.65 -17.84
N LYS A 84 11.42 -1.56 -18.47
CA LYS A 84 11.67 -3.02 -18.47
C LYS A 84 12.05 -3.57 -17.10
N PRO A 85 11.21 -3.41 -16.08
CA PRO A 85 11.56 -3.87 -14.74
C PRO A 85 11.69 -5.38 -14.68
N ASN A 86 12.56 -5.87 -13.80
CA ASN A 86 12.57 -7.27 -13.43
C ASN A 86 11.25 -7.63 -12.74
N ILE A 87 10.59 -8.69 -13.20
CA ILE A 87 9.36 -9.17 -12.57
C ILE A 87 9.72 -10.26 -11.56
N VAL A 88 9.37 -10.03 -10.30
CA VAL A 88 9.65 -10.95 -9.19
C VAL A 88 8.33 -11.36 -8.54
N HIS A 89 8.13 -12.65 -8.33
CA HIS A 89 7.10 -13.19 -7.45
C HIS A 89 7.82 -13.75 -6.23
N ASP A 90 7.67 -13.06 -5.09
CA ASP A 90 8.43 -13.33 -3.87
C ASP A 90 7.60 -14.19 -2.89
N ASP A 91 8.30 -14.95 -2.05
CA ASP A 91 7.70 -15.80 -1.02
C ASP A 91 6.96 -14.96 0.05
N PRO A 92 5.94 -15.54 0.71
CA PRO A 92 5.26 -14.88 1.83
C PRO A 92 6.23 -14.53 2.96
N ARG A 93 6.15 -13.29 3.47
CA ARG A 93 6.98 -12.79 4.58
C ARG A 93 6.14 -12.15 5.66
N LYS A 94 6.73 -12.00 6.84
CA LYS A 94 6.11 -11.30 7.96
C LYS A 94 5.84 -9.82 7.64
N PRO A 95 4.80 -9.22 8.22
CA PRO A 95 4.41 -7.85 7.90
C PRO A 95 5.53 -6.82 8.01
N GLN A 96 6.34 -6.87 9.08
CA GLN A 96 7.45 -5.92 9.24
C GLN A 96 8.54 -6.13 8.19
N GLU A 97 8.87 -7.37 7.85
CA GLU A 97 9.85 -7.69 6.81
C GLU A 97 9.43 -7.13 5.44
N GLN A 98 8.12 -7.17 5.12
CA GLN A 98 7.61 -6.59 3.88
C GLN A 98 7.81 -5.06 3.85
N MET A 99 7.54 -4.38 4.97
CA MET A 99 7.75 -2.92 5.07
C MET A 99 9.23 -2.53 4.99
N ASP A 100 10.11 -3.33 5.57
CA ASP A 100 11.57 -3.10 5.54
C ASP A 100 12.14 -3.31 4.13
N LEU A 101 11.70 -4.38 3.42
CA LEU A 101 12.11 -4.66 2.04
C LEU A 101 11.67 -3.58 1.06
N ASP A 102 10.48 -3.01 1.22
CA ASP A 102 10.03 -1.89 0.39
C ASP A 102 11.00 -0.71 0.48
N VAL A 103 11.48 -0.40 1.69
CA VAL A 103 12.46 0.68 1.91
C VAL A 103 13.84 0.31 1.40
N GLU A 104 14.28 -0.92 1.64
CA GLU A 104 15.61 -1.42 1.23
C GLU A 104 15.74 -1.38 -0.29
N TRP A 105 14.80 -2.02 -1.02
CA TRP A 105 14.87 -2.09 -2.47
C TRP A 105 14.71 -0.73 -3.15
N ALA A 106 13.87 0.15 -2.59
CA ALA A 106 13.78 1.53 -3.08
C ALA A 106 15.10 2.30 -2.90
N ARG A 107 15.80 2.10 -1.78
CA ARG A 107 17.12 2.71 -1.55
C ARG A 107 18.20 2.15 -2.47
N GLU A 108 18.15 0.86 -2.77
CA GLU A 108 19.10 0.23 -3.69
C GLU A 108 18.89 0.75 -5.12
N VAL A 109 17.65 0.91 -5.59
CA VAL A 109 17.37 1.57 -6.88
C VAL A 109 17.83 3.03 -6.85
N ALA A 110 17.58 3.75 -5.75
CA ALA A 110 18.00 5.14 -5.60
C ALA A 110 19.53 5.31 -5.65
N ALA A 111 20.28 4.31 -5.23
CA ALA A 111 21.73 4.25 -5.29
C ALA A 111 22.26 3.69 -6.63
N GLY A 112 21.40 3.18 -7.51
CA GLY A 112 21.80 2.52 -8.75
C GLY A 112 22.42 1.12 -8.54
N THR A 113 22.19 0.48 -7.40
CA THR A 113 22.71 -0.86 -7.07
C THR A 113 21.68 -1.97 -7.34
N ARG A 114 20.44 -1.61 -7.64
CA ARG A 114 19.36 -2.51 -8.06
C ARG A 114 18.75 -2.00 -9.34
N GLU A 115 18.50 -2.91 -10.27
CA GLU A 115 17.72 -2.64 -11.47
C GLU A 115 16.24 -2.38 -11.12
N PRO A 116 15.48 -1.64 -11.94
CA PRO A 116 14.06 -1.46 -11.78
C PRO A 116 13.37 -2.81 -11.57
N THR A 117 12.44 -2.87 -10.62
CA THR A 117 11.83 -4.15 -10.23
C THR A 117 10.34 -3.95 -9.96
N LEU A 118 9.50 -4.84 -10.49
CA LEU A 118 8.11 -5.01 -10.11
C LEU A 118 7.98 -6.32 -9.33
N ARG A 119 7.71 -6.21 -8.04
CA ARG A 119 7.66 -7.34 -7.10
C ARG A 119 6.23 -7.62 -6.71
N PHE A 120 5.70 -8.80 -7.04
CA PHE A 120 4.50 -9.37 -6.44
C PHE A 120 4.91 -10.08 -5.16
N TRP A 121 4.15 -9.90 -4.07
CA TRP A 121 4.51 -10.44 -2.78
C TRP A 121 3.29 -10.73 -1.90
N GLU A 122 3.48 -11.54 -0.89
CA GLU A 122 2.41 -12.07 -0.07
C GLU A 122 2.67 -11.87 1.42
N TRP A 123 1.58 -11.77 2.15
CA TRP A 123 1.58 -11.63 3.60
C TRP A 123 1.55 -13.01 4.25
N ALA A 124 2.53 -13.33 5.12
CA ALA A 124 2.56 -14.58 5.86
C ALA A 124 1.63 -14.56 7.09
N GLU A 125 1.31 -13.38 7.60
CA GLU A 125 0.55 -13.20 8.84
C GLU A 125 -0.44 -12.03 8.69
N PRO A 126 -1.56 -12.01 9.47
CA PRO A 126 -2.51 -10.90 9.45
C PRO A 126 -1.85 -9.58 9.90
N ALA A 127 -2.21 -8.47 9.26
CA ALA A 127 -1.66 -7.16 9.59
C ALA A 127 -2.65 -6.02 9.45
N VAL A 128 -2.52 -5.03 10.32
CA VAL A 128 -2.98 -3.68 10.07
C VAL A 128 -1.79 -2.83 9.67
N VAL A 129 -1.83 -2.29 8.46
CA VAL A 129 -0.76 -1.44 7.93
C VAL A 129 -1.20 0.01 7.97
N ILE A 130 -0.61 0.81 8.86
CA ILE A 130 -0.90 2.24 8.94
C ILE A 130 0.05 3.05 8.07
N GLY A 131 -0.47 4.16 7.52
CA GLY A 131 0.32 5.09 6.73
C GLY A 131 1.33 5.88 7.60
N ARG A 132 2.35 6.42 6.97
CA ARG A 132 3.47 7.13 7.63
C ARG A 132 3.02 8.20 8.62
N PHE A 133 1.94 8.93 8.31
CA PHE A 133 1.50 10.10 9.07
C PHE A 133 0.26 9.84 9.94
N GLN A 134 -0.28 8.62 9.92
CA GLN A 134 -1.47 8.29 10.69
C GLN A 134 -1.17 8.12 12.18
N SER A 135 -2.10 8.56 13.02
CA SER A 135 -2.13 8.24 14.45
C SER A 135 -2.63 6.80 14.62
N LEU A 136 -1.90 5.99 15.38
CA LEU A 136 -2.29 4.61 15.64
C LEU A 136 -3.64 4.52 16.37
N GLU A 137 -3.83 5.36 17.38
CA GLU A 137 -5.01 5.36 18.24
C GLU A 137 -6.28 5.81 17.49
N ASP A 138 -6.11 6.71 16.50
CA ASP A 138 -7.23 7.20 15.70
C ASP A 138 -7.67 6.18 14.65
N GLU A 139 -6.75 5.38 14.13
CA GLU A 139 -7.01 4.51 12.97
C GLU A 139 -7.28 3.05 13.34
N VAL A 140 -6.81 2.58 14.51
CA VAL A 140 -6.82 1.16 14.86
C VAL A 140 -7.41 0.93 16.24
N ASN A 141 -8.36 0.00 16.33
CA ASN A 141 -8.75 -0.59 17.61
C ASN A 141 -7.64 -1.58 18.03
N VAL A 142 -6.60 -1.04 18.67
CA VAL A 142 -5.37 -1.78 19.01
C VAL A 142 -5.66 -3.06 19.78
N ARG A 143 -6.59 -2.98 20.77
CA ARG A 143 -6.94 -4.15 21.58
C ARG A 143 -7.59 -5.23 20.73
N THR A 144 -8.60 -4.88 19.93
CA THR A 144 -9.26 -5.83 19.04
C THR A 144 -8.30 -6.42 18.03
N ALA A 145 -7.43 -5.59 17.43
CA ALA A 145 -6.42 -6.05 16.49
C ALA A 145 -5.50 -7.10 17.12
N GLN A 146 -5.02 -6.87 18.34
CA GLN A 146 -4.17 -7.81 19.08
C GLN A 146 -4.91 -9.09 19.48
N ASP A 147 -6.14 -8.97 19.98
CA ASP A 147 -6.97 -10.10 20.38
C ASP A 147 -7.32 -11.01 19.18
N GLU A 148 -7.46 -10.44 17.97
CA GLU A 148 -7.68 -11.15 16.70
C GLU A 148 -6.37 -11.56 15.99
N GLY A 149 -5.20 -11.35 16.60
CA GLY A 149 -3.90 -11.81 16.11
C GLY A 149 -3.29 -10.98 15.00
N PHE A 150 -3.70 -9.72 14.82
CA PHE A 150 -3.13 -8.82 13.83
C PHE A 150 -1.83 -8.18 14.30
N HIS A 151 -0.83 -8.20 13.45
CA HIS A 151 0.37 -7.38 13.60
C HIS A 151 0.08 -5.95 13.16
N ILE A 152 0.52 -4.96 13.92
CA ILE A 152 0.37 -3.55 13.54
C ILE A 152 1.72 -3.07 13.04
N VAL A 153 1.80 -2.68 11.77
CA VAL A 153 3.02 -2.19 11.14
C VAL A 153 2.78 -0.84 10.45
N ARG A 154 3.84 -0.06 10.29
CA ARG A 154 3.79 1.24 9.63
C ARG A 154 4.57 1.21 8.33
N ARG A 155 3.91 1.58 7.22
CA ARG A 155 4.60 1.74 5.94
C ARG A 155 5.28 3.10 5.82
N CYS A 156 6.28 3.19 4.98
CA CYS A 156 7.04 4.44 4.75
C CYS A 156 6.30 5.47 3.88
N THR A 157 5.20 5.08 3.23
CA THR A 157 4.34 5.92 2.39
C THR A 157 3.16 6.48 3.18
N GLY A 158 2.49 7.52 2.67
CA GLY A 158 1.26 8.07 3.24
C GLY A 158 0.02 7.18 2.97
N GLY A 159 -1.16 7.78 3.16
CA GLY A 159 -2.46 7.14 2.92
C GLY A 159 -3.08 6.49 4.15
N GLY A 160 -4.29 5.92 4.00
CA GLY A 160 -5.09 5.34 5.06
C GLY A 160 -4.63 3.97 5.55
N ALA A 161 -5.19 3.51 6.67
CA ALA A 161 -4.92 2.19 7.21
C ALA A 161 -5.47 1.08 6.31
N MET A 162 -4.77 -0.04 6.24
CA MET A 162 -5.16 -1.22 5.48
C MET A 162 -5.36 -2.40 6.42
N PHE A 163 -6.40 -3.19 6.14
CA PHE A 163 -6.72 -4.44 6.79
C PHE A 163 -6.27 -5.60 5.89
N ILE A 164 -5.38 -6.43 6.40
CA ILE A 164 -4.74 -7.50 5.65
C ILE A 164 -4.90 -8.84 6.37
N GLU A 165 -5.32 -9.84 5.63
CA GLU A 165 -5.20 -11.24 6.03
C GLU A 165 -4.50 -12.01 4.91
N PRO A 166 -3.74 -13.08 5.21
CA PRO A 166 -3.14 -13.92 4.19
C PRO A 166 -4.19 -14.39 3.18
N GLY A 167 -3.95 -14.14 1.89
CA GLY A 167 -4.86 -14.56 0.81
C GLY A 167 -6.06 -13.63 0.54
N ASN A 168 -6.34 -12.62 1.36
CA ASN A 168 -7.47 -11.71 1.14
C ASN A 168 -7.16 -10.52 0.22
N THR A 169 -5.90 -10.30 -0.09
CA THR A 169 -5.42 -9.23 -0.97
C THR A 169 -4.42 -9.74 -2.00
N ILE A 170 -4.19 -8.93 -3.04
CA ILE A 170 -3.08 -9.09 -3.98
C ILE A 170 -2.26 -7.82 -3.89
N THR A 171 -0.96 -7.94 -3.60
CA THR A 171 -0.07 -6.82 -3.38
C THR A 171 1.13 -6.87 -4.31
N TYR A 172 1.52 -5.71 -4.84
CA TYR A 172 2.79 -5.56 -5.53
C TYR A 172 3.46 -4.23 -5.19
N SER A 173 4.76 -4.16 -5.43
CA SER A 173 5.57 -2.94 -5.32
C SER A 173 6.40 -2.75 -6.57
N LEU A 174 6.37 -1.55 -7.14
CA LEU A 174 7.25 -1.09 -8.20
C LEU A 174 8.36 -0.22 -7.61
N TYR A 175 9.58 -0.56 -7.93
CA TYR A 175 10.77 0.21 -7.61
C TYR A 175 11.37 0.68 -8.93
N ALA A 176 11.20 1.97 -9.25
CA ALA A 176 11.63 2.56 -10.51
C ALA A 176 12.53 3.78 -10.27
N PRO A 177 13.48 4.10 -11.17
CA PRO A 177 14.23 5.34 -11.06
C PRO A 177 13.33 6.57 -11.18
N LEU A 178 13.74 7.73 -10.60
CA LEU A 178 12.92 8.95 -10.58
C LEU A 178 12.56 9.48 -11.98
N ASP A 179 13.42 9.24 -12.97
CA ASP A 179 13.20 9.68 -14.35
C ASP A 179 12.04 8.93 -15.04
N PHE A 180 11.63 7.78 -14.52
CA PHE A 180 10.45 7.05 -15.00
C PHE A 180 9.20 7.93 -15.05
N ALA A 181 8.98 8.78 -14.04
CA ALA A 181 7.88 9.74 -13.97
C ALA A 181 8.32 11.20 -14.15
N HIS A 182 9.47 11.43 -14.85
CA HIS A 182 9.97 12.77 -15.08
C HIS A 182 8.97 13.63 -15.87
N GLY A 183 8.73 14.84 -15.41
CA GLY A 183 7.84 15.81 -16.05
C GLY A 183 6.35 15.55 -15.82
N MET A 184 5.99 14.57 -14.99
CA MET A 184 4.61 14.25 -14.65
C MET A 184 4.17 14.87 -13.33
N SER A 185 2.89 15.22 -13.25
CA SER A 185 2.21 15.55 -11.99
C SER A 185 2.19 14.33 -11.05
N VAL A 186 1.74 14.54 -9.82
CA VAL A 186 1.57 13.43 -8.87
C VAL A 186 0.52 12.45 -9.38
N GLU A 187 -0.61 12.93 -9.89
CA GLU A 187 -1.70 12.13 -10.43
C GLU A 187 -1.24 11.29 -11.63
N GLU A 188 -0.60 11.91 -12.63
CA GLU A 188 -0.05 11.21 -13.79
C GLU A 188 1.01 10.17 -13.39
N SER A 189 1.78 10.43 -12.33
CA SER A 189 2.75 9.46 -11.81
C SER A 189 2.08 8.21 -11.22
N TYR A 190 0.91 8.36 -10.56
CA TYR A 190 0.12 7.21 -10.10
C TYR A 190 -0.46 6.45 -11.28
N GLU A 191 -1.08 7.14 -12.23
CA GLU A 191 -1.64 6.53 -13.44
C GLU A 191 -0.58 5.79 -14.25
N LEU A 192 0.61 6.39 -14.45
CA LEU A 192 1.74 5.75 -15.11
C LEU A 192 2.12 4.43 -14.42
N CYS A 193 2.24 4.43 -13.09
CA CYS A 193 2.65 3.25 -12.34
C CYS A 193 1.61 2.12 -12.40
N ASP A 194 0.32 2.47 -12.48
CA ASP A 194 -0.80 1.52 -12.47
C ASP A 194 -1.40 1.26 -13.86
N TYR A 195 -0.88 1.91 -14.91
CA TYR A 195 -1.35 1.73 -16.29
C TYR A 195 -1.49 0.25 -16.67
N TRP A 196 -0.43 -0.52 -16.51
CA TRP A 196 -0.39 -1.94 -16.84
C TRP A 196 -1.43 -2.76 -16.06
N LEU A 197 -1.66 -2.38 -14.79
CA LEU A 197 -2.62 -3.05 -13.91
C LEU A 197 -4.05 -2.82 -14.37
N VAL A 198 -4.40 -1.57 -14.73
CA VAL A 198 -5.74 -1.25 -15.26
C VAL A 198 -6.01 -2.04 -16.54
N GLU A 199 -5.04 -2.12 -17.44
CA GLU A 199 -5.15 -2.94 -18.66
C GLU A 199 -5.32 -4.44 -18.33
N ALA A 200 -4.53 -4.94 -17.37
CA ALA A 200 -4.63 -6.34 -16.93
C ALA A 200 -6.01 -6.65 -16.31
N LEU A 201 -6.50 -5.77 -15.44
CA LEU A 201 -7.81 -5.94 -14.80
C LEU A 201 -8.97 -5.88 -15.81
N ARG A 202 -8.88 -5.01 -16.82
CA ARG A 202 -9.84 -4.96 -17.93
C ARG A 202 -9.82 -6.26 -18.75
N ALA A 203 -8.65 -6.82 -18.98
CA ALA A 203 -8.50 -8.12 -19.65
C ALA A 203 -9.07 -9.30 -18.85
N LEU A 204 -9.22 -9.15 -17.52
CA LEU A 204 -9.94 -10.09 -16.65
C LEU A 204 -11.47 -9.88 -16.68
N GLY A 205 -11.97 -8.93 -17.46
CA GLY A 205 -13.39 -8.61 -17.58
C GLY A 205 -13.91 -7.61 -16.55
N LEU A 206 -13.01 -6.98 -15.77
CA LEU A 206 -13.39 -5.96 -14.78
C LEU A 206 -13.52 -4.59 -15.44
N ASN A 207 -14.64 -3.89 -15.18
CA ASN A 207 -14.81 -2.51 -15.62
C ASN A 207 -14.16 -1.55 -14.62
N VAL A 208 -12.85 -1.37 -14.73
CA VAL A 208 -12.04 -0.55 -13.82
C VAL A 208 -11.67 0.78 -14.43
N ARG A 209 -11.50 1.77 -13.54
CA ARG A 209 -11.02 3.12 -13.84
C ARG A 209 -10.14 3.65 -12.69
N PHE A 210 -9.33 4.63 -12.98
CA PHE A 210 -8.72 5.46 -11.93
C PHE A 210 -9.81 6.27 -11.21
N ALA A 211 -9.69 6.41 -9.90
CA ALA A 211 -10.64 7.12 -9.05
C ALA A 211 -9.89 7.95 -8.00
N GLY A 212 -10.15 9.25 -7.99
CA GLY A 212 -9.35 10.18 -7.18
C GLY A 212 -7.87 10.13 -7.57
N LEU A 213 -6.98 10.36 -6.60
CA LEU A 213 -5.54 10.45 -6.85
C LEU A 213 -4.88 9.07 -7.06
N ASN A 214 -5.32 8.04 -6.32
CA ASN A 214 -4.53 6.83 -6.11
C ASN A 214 -5.37 5.55 -5.98
N ASP A 215 -6.65 5.60 -6.33
CA ASP A 215 -7.54 4.45 -6.24
C ASP A 215 -7.85 3.87 -7.61
N ILE A 216 -8.04 2.55 -7.65
CA ILE A 216 -8.63 1.83 -8.77
C ILE A 216 -10.01 1.36 -8.31
N ALA A 217 -11.05 1.70 -9.08
CA ALA A 217 -12.42 1.41 -8.74
C ALA A 217 -13.17 0.76 -9.90
N THR A 218 -14.17 -0.07 -9.56
CA THR A 218 -15.21 -0.57 -10.47
C THR A 218 -16.49 0.25 -10.29
N GLN A 219 -17.55 -0.11 -11.02
CA GLN A 219 -18.89 0.44 -10.79
C GLN A 219 -19.46 0.07 -9.40
N TYR A 220 -18.90 -0.91 -8.72
CA TYR A 220 -19.34 -1.38 -7.40
C TYR A 220 -18.57 -0.75 -6.24
N GLY A 221 -17.45 -0.08 -6.51
CA GLY A 221 -16.66 0.60 -5.51
C GLY A 221 -15.15 0.46 -5.72
N LYS A 222 -14.40 0.78 -4.68
CA LYS A 222 -12.94 0.71 -4.67
C LYS A 222 -12.48 -0.75 -4.73
N LEU A 223 -11.65 -1.06 -5.72
CA LEU A 223 -11.01 -2.37 -5.88
C LEU A 223 -9.61 -2.40 -5.28
N GLY A 224 -8.87 -1.31 -5.40
CA GLY A 224 -7.50 -1.20 -4.91
C GLY A 224 -7.08 0.22 -4.63
N GLY A 225 -5.95 0.34 -3.95
CA GLY A 225 -5.35 1.63 -3.67
C GLY A 225 -3.84 1.55 -3.69
N ALA A 226 -3.24 2.64 -4.17
CA ALA A 226 -1.81 2.81 -4.27
C ALA A 226 -1.27 3.79 -3.23
N ALA A 227 0.03 3.72 -2.97
CA ALA A 227 0.75 4.76 -2.25
C ALA A 227 2.17 4.87 -2.83
N GLN A 228 2.68 6.11 -2.88
CA GLN A 228 4.00 6.39 -3.43
C GLN A 228 4.91 7.08 -2.41
N ARG A 229 6.22 6.86 -2.59
CA ARG A 229 7.28 7.65 -1.96
C ARG A 229 8.44 7.81 -2.93
N ARG A 230 8.99 9.02 -2.99
CA ARG A 230 10.21 9.31 -3.74
C ARG A 230 11.42 9.27 -2.80
N PHE A 231 12.50 8.66 -3.27
CA PHE A 231 13.79 8.58 -2.59
C PHE A 231 14.80 9.38 -3.40
N ALA A 232 15.47 10.32 -2.73
CA ALA A 232 16.48 11.14 -3.39
C ALA A 232 17.65 10.29 -3.92
N PRO A 233 18.34 10.73 -4.99
CA PRO A 233 19.56 10.12 -5.47
C PRO A 233 20.60 9.97 -4.36
N THR A 234 21.24 8.81 -4.29
CA THR A 234 22.34 8.55 -3.36
C THR A 234 23.50 7.88 -4.11
N HIS A 235 24.73 8.13 -3.69
CA HIS A 235 25.95 7.55 -4.30
C HIS A 235 26.05 7.75 -5.82
N GLY A 236 25.50 8.85 -6.34
CA GLY A 236 25.46 9.12 -7.78
C GLY A 236 24.42 8.33 -8.56
N GLY A 237 23.54 7.61 -7.90
CA GLY A 237 22.44 6.87 -8.52
C GLY A 237 21.26 7.74 -8.95
N PRO A 238 20.21 7.15 -9.53
CA PRO A 238 19.12 7.88 -10.19
C PRO A 238 18.03 8.40 -9.23
N GLY A 239 18.07 8.08 -7.93
CA GLY A 239 16.92 8.20 -7.06
C GLY A 239 15.88 7.12 -7.37
N ALA A 240 14.79 7.05 -6.60
CA ALA A 240 13.76 6.05 -6.83
C ALA A 240 12.35 6.53 -6.52
N ILE A 241 11.39 5.94 -7.23
CA ILE A 241 9.98 5.89 -6.87
C ILE A 241 9.72 4.51 -6.30
N LEU A 242 9.23 4.46 -5.06
CA LEU A 242 8.51 3.32 -4.52
C LEU A 242 7.02 3.56 -4.76
N HIS A 243 6.37 2.67 -5.50
CA HIS A 243 4.94 2.66 -5.69
C HIS A 243 4.40 1.29 -5.35
N HIS A 244 3.53 1.17 -4.35
CA HIS A 244 2.94 -0.09 -3.96
C HIS A 244 1.41 -0.03 -3.98
N VAL A 245 0.81 -1.15 -4.34
CA VAL A 245 -0.63 -1.30 -4.53
C VAL A 245 -1.12 -2.52 -3.77
N THR A 246 -2.30 -2.39 -3.20
CA THR A 246 -3.04 -3.51 -2.63
C THR A 246 -4.42 -3.56 -3.25
N LEU A 247 -4.75 -4.71 -3.85
CA LEU A 247 -6.06 -5.01 -4.41
C LEU A 247 -6.86 -5.87 -3.42
N ALA A 248 -8.14 -5.56 -3.26
CA ALA A 248 -9.06 -6.37 -2.48
C ALA A 248 -9.47 -7.62 -3.29
N TYR A 249 -9.05 -8.79 -2.82
CA TYR A 249 -9.42 -10.06 -3.45
C TYR A 249 -10.64 -10.70 -2.76
N ASP A 250 -10.62 -10.83 -1.42
CA ASP A 250 -11.71 -11.45 -0.64
C ASP A 250 -11.68 -10.91 0.81
N ILE A 251 -12.17 -9.70 1.02
CA ILE A 251 -12.07 -8.99 2.30
C ILE A 251 -13.26 -9.31 3.21
N ASP A 252 -12.99 -9.69 4.47
CA ASP A 252 -13.97 -9.73 5.55
C ASP A 252 -14.28 -8.31 6.06
N ALA A 253 -15.34 -7.71 5.52
CA ALA A 253 -15.72 -6.35 5.84
C ALA A 253 -16.17 -6.18 7.31
N GLU A 254 -16.76 -7.21 7.93
CA GLU A 254 -17.19 -7.15 9.33
C GLU A 254 -15.96 -7.13 10.25
N LYS A 255 -15.01 -8.02 10.02
CA LYS A 255 -13.75 -8.05 10.77
C LYS A 255 -12.97 -6.74 10.59
N MET A 256 -12.88 -6.25 9.37
CA MET A 256 -12.23 -4.97 9.09
C MET A 256 -12.81 -3.82 9.91
N THR A 257 -14.16 -3.73 10.04
CA THR A 257 -14.81 -2.65 10.80
C THR A 257 -14.65 -2.80 12.32
N ARG A 258 -14.33 -3.99 12.82
CA ARG A 258 -14.01 -4.17 14.26
C ARG A 258 -12.58 -3.78 14.57
N VAL A 259 -11.67 -4.04 13.63
CA VAL A 259 -10.22 -3.82 13.78
C VAL A 259 -9.82 -2.39 13.49
N LEU A 260 -10.42 -1.77 12.47
CA LEU A 260 -10.14 -0.38 12.10
C LEU A 260 -11.14 0.59 12.72
N ASN A 261 -10.64 1.70 13.26
CA ASN A 261 -11.46 2.82 13.66
C ASN A 261 -11.85 3.61 12.40
N ILE A 262 -13.02 3.33 11.85
CA ILE A 262 -13.54 4.12 10.73
C ILE A 262 -14.02 5.44 11.31
N SER A 263 -13.36 6.57 10.98
CA SER A 263 -13.72 7.87 11.53
C SER A 263 -15.19 8.19 11.24
N ARG A 264 -15.92 8.73 12.28
CA ARG A 264 -17.33 9.07 12.16
C ARG A 264 -17.61 10.12 11.06
N GLU A 265 -16.63 10.94 10.71
CA GLU A 265 -16.74 11.90 9.60
C GLU A 265 -16.77 11.22 8.22
N LYS A 266 -16.08 10.09 8.05
CA LYS A 266 -16.25 9.21 6.87
C LYS A 266 -17.55 8.41 6.94
N MET A 267 -18.23 8.42 8.09
CA MET A 267 -19.50 7.73 8.35
C MET A 267 -20.74 8.63 8.20
N SER A 268 -20.59 9.95 7.98
CA SER A 268 -21.72 10.83 7.73
C SER A 268 -22.38 10.48 6.38
N ASP A 269 -23.57 9.99 6.49
CA ASP A 269 -24.66 9.85 5.53
C ASP A 269 -24.60 8.83 4.37
N LYS A 270 -23.49 8.39 3.87
CA LYS A 270 -23.48 7.36 2.80
C LYS A 270 -22.34 6.36 2.90
N ALA A 271 -21.29 6.68 3.65
CA ALA A 271 -20.03 5.95 3.60
C ALA A 271 -20.04 4.60 4.35
N VAL A 272 -20.86 4.42 5.41
CA VAL A 272 -20.89 3.14 6.16
C VAL A 272 -21.68 2.07 5.44
N LYS A 273 -22.82 2.43 4.87
CA LYS A 273 -23.53 1.53 3.94
C LYS A 273 -22.70 1.27 2.69
N SER A 274 -21.80 2.17 2.37
CA SER A 274 -20.86 2.14 1.29
C SER A 274 -19.63 1.29 1.60
N ALA A 275 -18.98 1.43 2.75
CA ALA A 275 -17.80 0.64 3.09
C ALA A 275 -18.11 -0.86 3.24
N ALA A 276 -19.23 -1.23 3.87
CA ALA A 276 -19.68 -2.62 3.94
C ALA A 276 -20.23 -3.17 2.61
N LYS A 277 -20.69 -2.28 1.69
CA LYS A 277 -21.20 -2.65 0.37
C LYS A 277 -20.22 -2.42 -0.77
N HIS A 278 -19.11 -1.71 -0.55
CA HIS A 278 -18.27 -1.17 -1.63
C HIS A 278 -16.88 -1.78 -1.75
N VAL A 279 -16.55 -2.79 -0.96
CA VAL A 279 -15.47 -3.71 -1.31
C VAL A 279 -16.15 -4.93 -1.92
N ASP A 280 -16.50 -4.81 -3.20
CA ASP A 280 -16.87 -6.00 -3.95
C ASP A 280 -15.56 -6.64 -4.40
N PRO A 281 -15.13 -7.73 -3.73
CA PRO A 281 -13.82 -8.28 -3.94
C PRO A 281 -13.69 -8.86 -5.35
N MET A 282 -12.46 -8.90 -5.87
CA MET A 282 -12.17 -9.45 -7.20
C MET A 282 -12.72 -10.86 -7.38
N ARG A 283 -12.75 -11.64 -6.29
CA ARG A 283 -13.27 -13.01 -6.28
C ARG A 283 -14.73 -13.07 -6.75
N SER A 284 -15.60 -12.22 -6.24
CA SER A 284 -17.02 -12.21 -6.62
C SER A 284 -17.23 -11.69 -8.03
N GLN A 285 -16.41 -10.76 -8.50
CA GLN A 285 -16.53 -10.17 -9.82
C GLN A 285 -15.97 -11.06 -10.94
N THR A 286 -14.86 -11.77 -10.67
CA THR A 286 -14.19 -12.60 -11.68
C THR A 286 -14.57 -14.07 -11.62
N GLY A 287 -14.99 -14.58 -10.46
CA GLY A 287 -15.18 -16.00 -10.21
C GLY A 287 -13.87 -16.83 -10.23
N MET A 288 -12.70 -16.18 -10.38
CA MET A 288 -11.39 -16.82 -10.49
C MET A 288 -10.79 -17.09 -9.11
N GLY A 289 -9.98 -18.15 -9.02
CA GLY A 289 -9.12 -18.39 -7.85
C GLY A 289 -8.03 -17.31 -7.76
N ARG A 290 -7.56 -17.03 -6.53
CA ARG A 290 -6.55 -16.00 -6.27
C ARG A 290 -5.27 -16.26 -7.07
N ASP A 291 -4.76 -17.48 -7.05
CA ASP A 291 -3.53 -17.85 -7.74
C ASP A 291 -3.65 -17.69 -9.26
N GLU A 292 -4.83 -17.97 -9.82
CA GLU A 292 -5.10 -17.73 -11.24
C GLU A 292 -5.06 -16.23 -11.55
N VAL A 293 -5.69 -15.39 -10.70
CA VAL A 293 -5.65 -13.93 -10.87
C VAL A 293 -4.21 -13.43 -10.80
N VAL A 294 -3.44 -13.85 -9.78
CA VAL A 294 -2.02 -13.46 -9.63
C VAL A 294 -1.21 -13.86 -10.85
N ALA A 295 -1.35 -15.11 -11.32
CA ALA A 295 -0.64 -15.59 -12.51
C ALA A 295 -0.94 -14.72 -13.74
N ARG A 296 -2.21 -14.37 -13.97
CA ARG A 296 -2.62 -13.51 -15.08
C ARG A 296 -2.09 -12.08 -14.97
N LEU A 297 -2.01 -11.53 -13.74
CA LEU A 297 -1.42 -10.22 -13.51
C LEU A 297 0.10 -10.25 -13.76
N VAL A 298 0.80 -11.28 -13.31
CA VAL A 298 2.23 -11.47 -13.59
C VAL A 298 2.48 -11.57 -15.10
N ASP A 299 1.69 -12.38 -15.81
CA ASP A 299 1.78 -12.50 -17.27
C ASP A 299 1.52 -11.15 -17.99
N ALA A 300 0.58 -10.35 -17.48
CA ALA A 300 0.30 -9.02 -18.04
C ALA A 300 1.47 -8.06 -17.79
N ALA A 301 2.06 -8.09 -16.59
CA ALA A 301 3.24 -7.29 -16.27
C ALA A 301 4.42 -7.65 -17.19
N VAL A 302 4.64 -8.92 -17.48
CA VAL A 302 5.68 -9.35 -18.44
C VAL A 302 5.38 -8.80 -19.84
N ARG A 303 4.12 -8.90 -20.31
CA ARG A 303 3.77 -8.42 -21.66
C ARG A 303 3.94 -6.92 -21.86
N VAL A 304 3.67 -6.10 -20.85
CA VAL A 304 3.83 -4.63 -20.98
C VAL A 304 5.27 -4.19 -21.09
N THR A 305 6.21 -5.06 -20.73
CA THR A 305 7.66 -4.79 -20.79
C THR A 305 8.32 -5.33 -22.09
N MET A 306 7.60 -6.11 -22.89
CA MET A 306 8.05 -6.63 -24.17
C MET A 306 7.81 -5.64 -25.30
#